data_64c55423d788ed9b08c2eb8b8c55073e
#
_entry.id   64c55423d788ed9b08c2eb8b8c55073e
#
_cell.length_a   1.000
_cell.length_b   1.000
_cell.length_c   1.000
_cell.angle_alpha   90.00
_cell.angle_beta   90.00
_cell.angle_gamma   90.00
#
_symmetry.space_group_name_H-M   'P 1'
#
loop_
_entity.id
_entity.type
_entity.pdbx_description
1 polymer ?
#
loop_
_entity_poly.entity_id
_entity_poly.type
_entity_poly.pdbx_seq_one_letter_code
_entity_poly.pdbx_strand_id
1 'polypeptide(L)'
;NKIVNENQSWPMVQVAFCDLSSDQRETQLDELQKLSSVVGVRQIIGRSPAEDANSKTNELLTSDNFMQGLQSISDRGLSFDLQIIPELSETCAAVFSQFPDLQVILCHAGSPYNRTEEGITSWARDLNHLSNLSNVRCKISGLGMFDHNWTQSTVSPIVKTVMKQFG
;
A
#
# COMPACT_ATOMS: atom_id res chain seq x y z
N ASN A 1 -6.36 15.19 -13.63
CA ASN A 1 -5.45 16.32 -13.69
C ASN A 1 -6.13 17.69 -13.75
N LYS A 2 -7.31 17.81 -14.37
CA LYS A 2 -8.05 19.09 -14.45
C LYS A 2 -8.31 19.67 -13.05
N ILE A 3 -8.80 18.87 -12.11
CA ILE A 3 -9.08 19.29 -10.74
C ILE A 3 -7.82 19.79 -10.02
N VAL A 4 -6.69 19.10 -10.18
CA VAL A 4 -5.42 19.49 -9.57
C VAL A 4 -4.92 20.82 -10.13
N ASN A 5 -5.01 21.00 -11.45
CA ASN A 5 -4.55 22.22 -12.13
C ASN A 5 -5.46 23.43 -11.85
N GLU A 6 -6.76 23.21 -11.62
CA GLU A 6 -7.73 24.27 -11.32
C GLU A 6 -7.70 24.73 -9.85
N ASN A 7 -7.15 23.90 -8.93
CA ASN A 7 -7.12 24.17 -7.49
C ASN A 7 -5.70 24.51 -6.99
N GLN A 8 -5.07 25.52 -7.56
CA GLN A 8 -3.70 25.95 -7.19
C GLN A 8 -3.54 26.40 -5.73
N SER A 9 -4.62 26.73 -5.04
CA SER A 9 -4.60 27.09 -3.61
C SER A 9 -4.40 25.90 -2.67
N TRP A 10 -4.58 24.66 -3.17
CA TRP A 10 -4.40 23.45 -2.40
C TRP A 10 -3.32 22.57 -3.05
N PRO A 11 -2.20 22.30 -2.37
CA PRO A 11 -1.21 21.37 -2.89
C PRO A 11 -1.81 19.96 -2.94
N MET A 12 -2.07 19.47 -4.14
CA MET A 12 -2.63 18.12 -4.36
C MET A 12 -1.66 17.30 -5.20
N VAL A 13 -1.53 16.03 -4.81
CA VAL A 13 -0.84 15.01 -5.58
C VAL A 13 -1.77 13.82 -5.83
N GLN A 14 -1.42 12.99 -6.79
CA GLN A 14 -2.22 11.85 -7.20
C GLN A 14 -1.40 10.56 -7.09
N VAL A 15 -2.05 9.52 -6.60
CA VAL A 15 -1.59 8.14 -6.75
C VAL A 15 -2.50 7.49 -7.77
N ALA A 16 -1.95 7.06 -8.89
CA ALA A 16 -2.71 6.55 -10.02
C ALA A 16 -2.75 5.01 -10.02
N PHE A 17 -3.77 4.45 -10.64
CA PHE A 17 -3.76 3.02 -10.95
C PHE A 17 -2.86 2.74 -12.15
N CYS A 18 -2.06 1.67 -12.07
CA CYS A 18 -1.37 1.05 -13.19
C CYS A 18 -1.32 -0.45 -12.94
N ASP A 19 -1.62 -1.25 -13.94
CA ASP A 19 -1.40 -2.69 -13.88
C ASP A 19 0.09 -2.97 -14.16
N LEU A 20 0.84 -3.14 -13.08
CA LEU A 20 2.28 -3.36 -13.13
C LEU A 20 2.67 -4.73 -13.72
N SER A 21 1.73 -5.67 -13.82
CA SER A 21 1.96 -6.98 -14.44
C SER A 21 1.69 -6.98 -15.95
N SER A 22 1.08 -5.92 -16.47
CA SER A 22 0.73 -5.79 -17.89
C SER A 22 1.96 -5.59 -18.77
N ASP A 23 1.94 -6.15 -19.98
CA ASP A 23 2.93 -5.89 -21.02
C ASP A 23 2.90 -4.42 -21.50
N GLN A 24 1.80 -3.71 -21.24
CA GLN A 24 1.65 -2.29 -21.57
C GLN A 24 2.04 -1.35 -20.43
N ARG A 25 2.58 -1.87 -19.31
CA ARG A 25 2.90 -1.07 -18.13
C ARG A 25 3.81 0.11 -18.43
N GLU A 26 4.85 -0.07 -19.27
CA GLU A 26 5.79 0.99 -19.59
C GLU A 26 5.11 2.16 -20.29
N THR A 27 4.26 1.86 -21.28
CA THR A 27 3.48 2.89 -21.97
C THR A 27 2.52 3.60 -21.01
N GLN A 28 1.86 2.86 -20.10
CA GLN A 28 0.97 3.46 -19.11
C GLN A 28 1.74 4.35 -18.12
N LEU A 29 2.91 3.92 -17.66
CA LEU A 29 3.75 4.68 -16.75
C LEU A 29 4.28 5.96 -17.42
N ASP A 30 4.68 5.89 -18.69
CA ASP A 30 5.13 7.05 -19.45
C ASP A 30 4.00 8.10 -19.61
N GLU A 31 2.76 7.66 -19.83
CA GLU A 31 1.61 8.57 -19.86
C GLU A 31 1.34 9.20 -18.48
N LEU A 32 1.48 8.41 -17.40
CA LEU A 32 1.32 8.93 -16.04
C LEU A 32 2.39 9.94 -15.66
N GLN A 33 3.65 9.76 -16.09
CA GLN A 33 4.74 10.69 -15.82
C GLN A 33 4.58 12.05 -16.51
N LYS A 34 3.80 12.15 -17.59
CA LYS A 34 3.44 13.45 -18.20
C LYS A 34 2.60 14.32 -17.28
N LEU A 35 2.04 13.72 -16.23
CA LEU A 35 1.18 14.38 -15.27
C LEU A 35 2.00 14.72 -14.01
N SER A 36 2.48 15.95 -13.91
CA SER A 36 3.37 16.40 -12.81
C SER A 36 2.78 16.20 -11.39
N SER A 37 1.46 16.02 -11.28
CA SER A 37 0.79 15.75 -10.02
C SER A 37 0.82 14.25 -9.61
N VAL A 38 1.17 13.33 -10.52
CA VAL A 38 1.28 11.91 -10.19
C VAL A 38 2.61 11.64 -9.51
N VAL A 39 2.55 11.16 -8.26
CA VAL A 39 3.72 10.89 -7.42
C VAL A 39 3.86 9.41 -7.07
N GLY A 40 2.88 8.59 -7.41
CA GLY A 40 2.91 7.18 -7.08
C GLY A 40 1.87 6.38 -7.84
N VAL A 41 1.99 5.07 -7.69
CA VAL A 41 1.12 4.08 -8.31
C VAL A 41 0.49 3.20 -7.23
N ARG A 42 -0.74 2.76 -7.48
CA ARG A 42 -1.45 1.81 -6.62
C ARG A 42 -2.02 0.67 -7.43
N GLN A 43 -1.76 -0.54 -6.96
CA GLN A 43 -2.43 -1.76 -7.38
C GLN A 43 -2.76 -2.59 -6.15
N ILE A 44 -4.00 -3.09 -6.02
CA ILE A 44 -4.38 -3.92 -4.87
C ILE A 44 -3.82 -5.32 -5.12
N ILE A 45 -2.97 -5.78 -4.19
CA ILE A 45 -2.29 -7.08 -4.26
C ILE A 45 -2.54 -7.96 -3.04
N GLY A 46 -3.22 -7.46 -2.03
CA GLY A 46 -3.45 -8.17 -0.78
C GLY A 46 -4.92 -8.21 -0.43
N ARG A 47 -5.60 -9.26 -0.85
CA ARG A 47 -7.02 -9.50 -0.57
C ARG A 47 -7.20 -10.69 0.35
N SER A 48 -8.34 -10.72 1.06
CA SER A 48 -8.76 -11.92 1.78
C SER A 48 -8.89 -13.12 0.82
N PRO A 49 -8.70 -14.37 1.28
CA PRO A 49 -8.82 -15.54 0.41
C PRO A 49 -10.14 -15.62 -0.37
N ALA A 50 -11.25 -15.20 0.26
CA ALA A 50 -12.56 -15.19 -0.39
C ALA A 50 -12.65 -14.17 -1.54
N GLU A 51 -12.07 -12.99 -1.37
CA GLU A 51 -12.00 -11.96 -2.42
C GLU A 51 -11.01 -12.33 -3.51
N ASP A 52 -9.88 -12.93 -3.14
CA ASP A 52 -8.81 -13.29 -4.06
C ASP A 52 -9.14 -14.51 -4.92
N ALA A 53 -10.06 -15.38 -4.48
CA ALA A 53 -10.53 -16.53 -5.25
C ALA A 53 -10.98 -16.16 -6.69
N ASN A 54 -11.51 -14.94 -6.85
CA ASN A 54 -11.95 -14.43 -8.16
C ASN A 54 -10.95 -13.47 -8.81
N SER A 55 -10.19 -12.72 -8.02
CA SER A 55 -9.30 -11.66 -8.50
C SER A 55 -7.88 -12.12 -8.78
N LYS A 56 -7.41 -13.14 -8.06
CA LYS A 56 -6.04 -13.69 -8.11
C LYS A 56 -4.93 -12.66 -7.95
N THR A 57 -5.24 -11.54 -7.28
CA THR A 57 -4.29 -10.44 -7.12
C THR A 57 -3.14 -10.77 -6.16
N ASN A 58 -3.32 -11.77 -5.28
CA ASN A 58 -2.25 -12.22 -4.38
C ASN A 58 -1.14 -12.99 -5.13
N GLU A 59 -1.45 -13.59 -6.28
CA GLU A 59 -0.47 -14.25 -7.15
C GLU A 59 0.55 -13.26 -7.73
N LEU A 60 0.21 -11.97 -7.81
CA LEU A 60 1.13 -10.91 -8.26
C LEU A 60 2.43 -10.86 -7.43
N LEU A 61 2.36 -11.18 -6.14
CA LEU A 61 3.54 -11.20 -5.27
C LEU A 61 4.61 -12.24 -5.68
N THR A 62 4.26 -13.17 -6.56
CA THR A 62 5.18 -14.17 -7.14
C THR A 62 5.37 -14.02 -8.65
N SER A 63 4.81 -12.97 -9.25
CA SER A 63 4.86 -12.73 -10.70
C SER A 63 6.12 -11.96 -11.09
N ASP A 64 6.93 -12.51 -11.99
CA ASP A 64 8.10 -11.84 -12.56
C ASP A 64 7.73 -10.52 -13.26
N ASN A 65 6.59 -10.49 -13.97
CA ASN A 65 6.10 -9.28 -14.61
C ASN A 65 5.78 -8.19 -13.58
N PHE A 66 5.18 -8.55 -12.45
CA PHE A 66 4.92 -7.59 -11.38
C PHE A 66 6.20 -7.08 -10.74
N MET A 67 7.20 -7.94 -10.51
CA MET A 67 8.52 -7.54 -10.01
C MET A 67 9.21 -6.56 -10.96
N GLN A 68 9.17 -6.80 -12.28
CA GLN A 68 9.64 -5.85 -13.27
C GLN A 68 8.88 -4.52 -13.21
N GLY A 69 7.58 -4.56 -12.99
CA GLY A 69 6.76 -3.37 -12.79
C GLY A 69 7.13 -2.57 -11.54
N LEU A 70 7.45 -3.23 -10.43
CA LEU A 70 7.97 -2.58 -9.23
C LEU A 70 9.33 -1.90 -9.51
N GLN A 71 10.22 -2.55 -10.26
CA GLN A 71 11.48 -1.93 -10.69
C GLN A 71 11.21 -0.70 -11.57
N SER A 72 10.29 -0.82 -12.52
CA SER A 72 9.95 0.28 -13.43
C SER A 72 9.43 1.53 -12.72
N ILE A 73 8.63 1.38 -11.66
CA ILE A 73 8.16 2.54 -10.86
C ILE A 73 9.26 3.08 -9.95
N SER A 74 10.13 2.21 -9.42
CA SER A 74 11.30 2.61 -8.64
C SER A 74 12.25 3.48 -9.46
N ASP A 75 12.60 3.04 -10.67
CA ASP A 75 13.48 3.76 -11.60
C ASP A 75 12.93 5.14 -11.99
N ARG A 76 11.60 5.29 -11.95
CA ARG A 76 10.89 6.55 -12.22
C ARG A 76 10.72 7.44 -10.98
N GLY A 77 11.18 7.01 -9.81
CA GLY A 77 11.00 7.74 -8.56
C GLY A 77 9.55 7.82 -8.09
N LEU A 78 8.69 6.92 -8.55
CA LEU A 78 7.30 6.83 -8.13
C LEU A 78 7.17 5.96 -6.88
N SER A 79 6.28 6.34 -5.95
CA SER A 79 5.95 5.49 -4.80
C SER A 79 4.97 4.38 -5.17
N PHE A 80 4.97 3.29 -4.38
CA PHE A 80 3.96 2.25 -4.46
C PHE A 80 3.03 2.28 -3.23
N ASP A 81 1.75 2.53 -3.45
CA ASP A 81 0.72 2.44 -2.41
C ASP A 81 0.29 0.98 -2.23
N LEU A 82 0.78 0.36 -1.16
CA LEU A 82 0.54 -1.04 -0.81
C LEU A 82 -0.73 -1.19 0.01
N GLN A 83 -1.70 -1.96 -0.48
CA GLN A 83 -2.87 -2.37 0.30
C GLN A 83 -2.90 -3.88 0.42
N ILE A 84 -2.86 -4.37 1.65
CA ILE A 84 -2.82 -5.79 1.98
C ILE A 84 -3.68 -6.11 3.20
N ILE A 85 -3.93 -7.41 3.41
CA ILE A 85 -4.36 -7.96 4.70
C ILE A 85 -3.11 -8.29 5.54
N PRO A 86 -3.21 -8.30 6.89
CA PRO A 86 -2.06 -8.52 7.79
C PRO A 86 -1.28 -9.80 7.50
N GLU A 87 -1.96 -10.86 7.13
CA GLU A 87 -1.39 -12.20 6.89
C GLU A 87 -0.39 -12.24 5.71
N LEU A 88 -0.42 -11.23 4.83
CA LEU A 88 0.51 -11.11 3.71
C LEU A 88 1.73 -10.24 4.03
N SER A 89 1.84 -9.72 5.25
CA SER A 89 2.90 -8.76 5.61
C SER A 89 4.30 -9.38 5.47
N GLU A 90 4.50 -10.63 5.87
CA GLU A 90 5.78 -11.33 5.73
C GLU A 90 6.16 -11.52 4.25
N THR A 91 5.22 -12.01 3.44
CA THR A 91 5.44 -12.19 1.99
C THR A 91 5.74 -10.85 1.31
N CYS A 92 4.98 -9.81 1.64
CA CYS A 92 5.23 -8.48 1.12
C CYS A 92 6.60 -7.93 1.57
N ALA A 93 7.00 -8.15 2.82
CA ALA A 93 8.30 -7.73 3.30
C ALA A 93 9.45 -8.42 2.53
N ALA A 94 9.32 -9.72 2.24
CA ALA A 94 10.29 -10.45 1.43
C ALA A 94 10.38 -9.90 -0.01
N VAL A 95 9.26 -9.49 -0.60
CA VAL A 95 9.24 -8.85 -1.92
C VAL A 95 9.87 -7.47 -1.87
N PHE A 96 9.36 -6.56 -1.02
CA PHE A 96 9.79 -5.15 -1.02
C PHE A 96 11.20 -4.92 -0.46
N SER A 97 11.78 -5.88 0.26
CA SER A 97 13.19 -5.85 0.64
C SER A 97 14.15 -5.92 -0.57
N GLN A 98 13.69 -6.42 -1.71
CA GLN A 98 14.45 -6.50 -2.96
C GLN A 98 14.50 -5.14 -3.69
N PHE A 99 13.68 -4.17 -3.30
CA PHE A 99 13.56 -2.85 -3.91
C PHE A 99 13.82 -1.74 -2.87
N PRO A 100 15.04 -1.60 -2.35
CA PRO A 100 15.34 -0.67 -1.25
C PRO A 100 15.14 0.80 -1.62
N ASP A 101 15.22 1.15 -2.91
CA ASP A 101 15.02 2.51 -3.42
C ASP A 101 13.54 2.83 -3.69
N LEU A 102 12.67 1.82 -3.78
CA LEU A 102 11.24 2.02 -3.97
C LEU A 102 10.58 2.49 -2.66
N GLN A 103 9.98 3.67 -2.66
CA GLN A 103 9.18 4.12 -1.54
C GLN A 103 7.83 3.38 -1.51
N VAL A 104 7.61 2.59 -0.47
CA VAL A 104 6.38 1.82 -0.25
C VAL A 104 5.54 2.49 0.82
N ILE A 105 4.28 2.75 0.50
CA ILE A 105 3.34 3.41 1.39
C ILE A 105 2.24 2.43 1.76
N LEU A 106 2.35 1.81 2.92
CA LEU A 106 1.36 0.89 3.45
C LEU A 106 0.06 1.63 3.76
N CYS A 107 -1.01 1.26 3.08
CA CYS A 107 -2.32 1.89 3.23
C CYS A 107 -3.08 1.34 4.44
N HIS A 108 -3.92 2.20 5.03
CA HIS A 108 -4.95 1.82 6.00
C HIS A 108 -4.42 1.07 7.23
N ALA A 109 -3.26 1.49 7.74
CA ALA A 109 -2.60 0.86 8.88
C ALA A 109 -2.39 -0.67 8.69
N GLY A 110 -2.19 -1.13 7.44
CA GLY A 110 -2.07 -2.57 7.13
C GLY A 110 -3.35 -3.36 7.41
N SER A 111 -4.51 -2.71 7.28
CA SER A 111 -5.84 -3.32 7.31
C SER A 111 -6.14 -4.16 8.58
N PRO A 112 -6.14 -3.58 9.79
CA PRO A 112 -6.50 -4.30 11.04
C PRO A 112 -8.01 -4.59 11.06
N TYR A 113 -8.47 -5.55 10.28
CA TYR A 113 -9.88 -5.88 10.10
C TYR A 113 -10.47 -6.65 11.27
N ASN A 114 -9.69 -7.52 11.91
CA ASN A 114 -10.10 -8.22 13.13
C ASN A 114 -9.81 -7.34 14.35
N ARG A 115 -10.86 -6.80 14.95
CA ARG A 115 -10.82 -5.86 16.09
C ARG A 115 -10.86 -6.53 17.46
N THR A 116 -10.83 -7.87 17.54
CA THR A 116 -10.64 -8.56 18.81
C THR A 116 -9.25 -8.27 19.38
N GLU A 117 -9.04 -8.50 20.66
CA GLU A 117 -7.74 -8.30 21.32
C GLU A 117 -6.66 -9.19 20.67
N GLU A 118 -7.00 -10.43 20.39
CA GLU A 118 -6.12 -11.37 19.68
C GLU A 118 -5.84 -10.91 18.24
N GLY A 119 -6.88 -10.41 17.55
CA GLY A 119 -6.74 -9.89 16.18
C GLY A 119 -5.82 -8.68 16.10
N ILE A 120 -5.94 -7.73 17.02
CA ILE A 120 -5.05 -6.56 17.11
C ILE A 120 -3.62 -6.97 17.47
N THR A 121 -3.47 -7.95 18.36
CA THR A 121 -2.14 -8.48 18.74
C THR A 121 -1.46 -9.16 17.55
N SER A 122 -2.19 -10.00 16.80
CA SER A 122 -1.67 -10.66 15.59
C SER A 122 -1.30 -9.64 14.51
N TRP A 123 -2.22 -8.71 14.21
CA TRP A 123 -1.94 -7.63 13.27
C TRP A 123 -0.67 -6.83 13.63
N ALA A 124 -0.49 -6.47 14.91
CA ALA A 124 0.68 -5.73 15.36
C ALA A 124 1.98 -6.51 15.17
N ARG A 125 1.95 -7.82 15.38
CA ARG A 125 3.08 -8.71 15.13
C ARG A 125 3.39 -8.79 13.63
N ASP A 126 2.36 -9.00 12.79
CA ASP A 126 2.53 -9.17 11.36
C ASP A 126 3.01 -7.87 10.69
N LEU A 127 2.50 -6.72 11.16
CA LEU A 127 2.92 -5.38 10.73
C LEU A 127 4.43 -5.13 10.94
N ASN A 128 5.02 -5.76 11.94
CA ASN A 128 6.45 -5.63 12.25
C ASN A 128 7.35 -6.11 11.10
N HIS A 129 6.91 -7.05 10.26
CA HIS A 129 7.68 -7.47 9.07
C HIS A 129 7.95 -6.30 8.14
N LEU A 130 6.93 -5.46 7.89
CA LEU A 130 7.05 -4.30 7.01
C LEU A 130 7.72 -3.10 7.67
N SER A 131 7.51 -2.89 8.97
CA SER A 131 8.11 -1.75 9.68
C SER A 131 9.64 -1.86 9.84
N ASN A 132 10.20 -3.07 9.69
CA ASN A 132 11.65 -3.27 9.68
C ASN A 132 12.32 -2.83 8.36
N LEU A 133 11.55 -2.51 7.33
CA LEU A 133 12.06 -2.02 6.04
C LEU A 133 12.15 -0.48 6.07
N SER A 134 13.33 0.05 5.81
CA SER A 134 13.59 1.51 5.84
C SER A 134 12.85 2.29 4.76
N ASN A 135 12.45 1.62 3.68
CA ASN A 135 11.73 2.19 2.54
C ASN A 135 10.20 2.09 2.66
N VAL A 136 9.66 1.58 3.79
CA VAL A 136 8.22 1.48 4.03
C VAL A 136 7.76 2.59 4.98
N ARG A 137 6.64 3.23 4.63
CA ARG A 137 5.92 4.19 5.48
C ARG A 137 4.48 3.74 5.60
N CYS A 138 3.79 4.14 6.67
CA CYS A 138 2.42 3.71 6.92
C CYS A 138 1.46 4.90 6.99
N LYS A 139 0.36 4.82 6.23
CA LYS A 139 -0.76 5.76 6.33
C LYS A 139 -1.70 5.35 7.45
N ILE A 140 -1.92 6.24 8.42
CA ILE A 140 -2.98 6.11 9.43
C ILE A 140 -4.29 6.57 8.79
N SER A 141 -4.94 5.67 8.05
CA SER A 141 -6.15 5.94 7.29
C SER A 141 -7.07 4.71 7.29
N GLY A 142 -8.29 4.85 6.80
CA GLY A 142 -9.23 3.74 6.65
C GLY A 142 -9.67 3.09 7.96
N LEU A 143 -9.49 3.73 9.12
CA LEU A 143 -9.73 3.12 10.44
C LEU A 143 -11.19 2.76 10.67
N GLY A 144 -12.12 3.43 9.99
CA GLY A 144 -13.55 3.12 10.03
C GLY A 144 -14.03 2.07 9.01
N MET A 145 -13.13 1.54 8.14
CA MET A 145 -13.55 0.61 7.08
C MET A 145 -14.06 -0.72 7.62
N PHE A 146 -13.48 -1.21 8.71
CA PHE A 146 -13.77 -2.52 9.28
C PHE A 146 -14.61 -2.46 10.56
N ASP A 147 -14.82 -1.26 11.11
CA ASP A 147 -15.64 -1.02 12.29
C ASP A 147 -16.30 0.35 12.15
N HIS A 148 -17.59 0.37 11.76
CA HIS A 148 -18.35 1.60 11.60
C HIS A 148 -18.76 2.21 12.94
N ASN A 149 -18.67 1.47 14.04
CA ASN A 149 -18.94 1.93 15.41
C ASN A 149 -17.67 2.30 16.17
N TRP A 150 -16.58 2.64 15.45
CA TRP A 150 -15.32 2.98 16.06
C TRP A 150 -15.44 4.15 17.05
N THR A 151 -14.63 4.09 18.07
CA THR A 151 -14.49 5.13 19.08
C THR A 151 -13.01 5.48 19.25
N GLN A 152 -12.71 6.55 19.94
CA GLN A 152 -11.32 6.88 20.28
C GLN A 152 -10.63 5.70 21.01
N SER A 153 -11.34 5.01 21.90
CA SER A 153 -10.77 3.86 22.62
C SER A 153 -10.43 2.67 21.71
N THR A 154 -11.24 2.41 20.67
CA THR A 154 -11.01 1.28 19.76
C THR A 154 -9.96 1.57 18.70
N VAL A 155 -9.77 2.82 18.27
CA VAL A 155 -8.73 3.17 17.27
C VAL A 155 -7.39 3.58 17.89
N SER A 156 -7.38 4.06 19.15
CA SER A 156 -6.15 4.52 19.81
C SER A 156 -5.04 3.45 19.88
N PRO A 157 -5.32 2.17 20.16
CA PRO A 157 -4.30 1.11 20.12
C PRO A 157 -3.65 0.96 18.74
N ILE A 158 -4.44 1.06 17.67
CA ILE A 158 -3.97 0.95 16.29
C ILE A 158 -3.03 2.11 15.97
N VAL A 159 -3.48 3.34 16.22
CA VAL A 159 -2.67 4.55 15.99
C VAL A 159 -1.35 4.48 16.76
N LYS A 160 -1.39 4.12 18.05
CA LYS A 160 -0.20 4.02 18.89
C LYS A 160 0.77 2.95 18.38
N THR A 161 0.26 1.80 17.91
CA THR A 161 1.10 0.74 17.35
C THR A 161 1.80 1.20 16.08
N VAL A 162 1.07 1.82 15.15
CA VAL A 162 1.66 2.35 13.92
C VAL A 162 2.72 3.41 14.23
N MET A 163 2.42 4.35 15.12
CA MET A 163 3.40 5.38 15.53
C MET A 163 4.65 4.78 16.19
N LYS A 164 4.49 3.71 16.97
CA LYS A 164 5.61 3.02 17.60
C LYS A 164 6.50 2.28 16.60
N GLN A 165 5.89 1.68 15.57
CA GLN A 165 6.61 0.81 14.63
C GLN A 165 7.19 1.57 13.44
N PHE A 166 6.54 2.64 12.98
CA PHE A 166 6.98 3.40 11.79
C PHE A 166 7.57 4.79 12.11
N GLY A 167 7.65 5.18 13.37
CA GLY A 167 8.26 6.42 13.82
C GLY A 167 7.32 7.59 13.88
#